data_f6dcf960eb00a38102f2548a5a21cd4c
#
_entry.id   f6dcf960eb00a38102f2548a5a21cd4c
#
_cell.length_a   1.000
_cell.length_b   1.000
_cell.length_c   1.000
_cell.angle_alpha   90.00
_cell.angle_beta   90.00
_cell.angle_gamma   90.00
#
_symmetry.space_group_name_H-M   'P 1'
#
loop_
_entity.id
_entity.type
_entity.pdbx_description
1 polymer ?
#
loop_
_entity_poly.entity_id
_entity_poly.type
_entity_poly.pdbx_seq_one_letter_code
_entity_poly.pdbx_strand_id
1 'polypeptide(L)'
;MLDELIREAATRRDVFRKVGKTGLAAALLASAGFDPAMAQELKKSSKPLKAAMSNAGLQATWCAQGKQAAEAWGQLMNVEVTWFDGELSATKQRASIDNMASQKWDFVAIQPFGIGTLVDPVNKMIDAGSPVIGMDTLIAPAGTVAIHTEIAPDNVLMGSLVTSALMAAIGGKGNVVMTQGALGHTGAQGRAKGFKQVVAGFPDVKVINEEPADWDVTKVARIWESILTQNADIAAAFFHNDDMALAAHNVMKAKGRTGIVLGGVDAMPPAVNAVLDGTMAATVRNPSCRIHGWSIAAGVAAVVGGEKSGKDIPVSILADGPVVTKDTAAGMLWLQKNFLI
;
A
#
# COMPACT_ATOMS: atom_id res chain seq x y z
N MET A 1 23.66 27.03 -3.16
CA MET A 1 22.58 26.14 -3.68
C MET A 1 22.00 25.20 -2.62
N LEU A 2 22.83 24.35 -1.95
CA LEU A 2 22.30 23.46 -0.87
C LEU A 2 21.85 24.26 0.37
N ASP A 3 22.62 25.29 0.77
CA ASP A 3 22.26 26.16 1.88
C ASP A 3 21.06 27.08 1.59
N GLU A 4 20.83 27.42 0.33
CA GLU A 4 19.63 28.14 -0.09
C GLU A 4 18.38 27.26 -0.03
N LEU A 5 18.49 26.00 -0.49
CA LEU A 5 17.41 25.00 -0.38
C LEU A 5 17.07 24.68 1.09
N ILE A 6 18.06 24.68 1.98
CA ILE A 6 17.85 24.47 3.43
C ILE A 6 17.20 25.69 4.06
N ARG A 7 17.55 26.91 3.64
CA ARG A 7 16.89 28.14 4.09
C ARG A 7 15.47 28.25 3.56
N GLU A 8 15.22 27.84 2.32
CA GLU A 8 13.87 27.79 1.73
C GLU A 8 12.99 26.74 2.41
N ALA A 9 13.56 25.60 2.81
CA ALA A 9 12.85 24.59 3.61
C ALA A 9 12.53 25.09 5.04
N ALA A 10 13.41 25.89 5.65
CA ALA A 10 13.17 26.52 6.95
C ALA A 10 12.05 27.57 6.87
N THR A 11 12.01 28.38 5.80
CA THR A 11 10.94 29.35 5.54
C THR A 11 9.62 28.68 5.21
N ARG A 12 9.63 27.53 4.53
CA ARG A 12 8.42 26.70 4.33
C ARG A 12 7.87 26.17 5.65
N ARG A 13 8.73 25.78 6.59
CA ARG A 13 8.34 25.35 7.94
C ARG A 13 7.66 26.48 8.74
N ASP A 14 8.10 27.72 8.56
CA ASP A 14 7.47 28.90 9.18
C ASP A 14 6.17 29.33 8.48
N VAL A 15 6.05 29.10 7.16
CA VAL A 15 4.80 29.22 6.42
C VAL A 15 3.79 28.20 6.91
N PHE A 16 4.18 26.92 7.11
CA PHE A 16 3.30 25.89 7.68
C PHE A 16 2.90 26.17 9.13
N ARG A 17 3.71 26.86 9.93
CA ARG A 17 3.33 27.31 11.27
C ARG A 17 2.35 28.51 11.26
N LYS A 18 2.47 29.39 10.26
CA LYS A 18 1.61 30.58 10.11
C LYS A 18 0.31 30.32 9.34
N VAL A 19 0.33 29.38 8.40
CA VAL A 19 -0.87 28.85 7.72
C VAL A 19 -1.52 27.87 8.69
N GLY A 20 -2.48 28.33 9.49
CA GLY A 20 -3.17 27.47 10.46
C GLY A 20 -3.68 26.18 9.82
N LYS A 21 -4.02 25.18 10.64
CA LYS A 21 -4.45 23.81 10.26
C LYS A 21 -5.36 23.73 9.01
N THR A 22 -6.05 24.80 8.72
CA THR A 22 -6.99 24.99 7.60
C THR A 22 -6.33 25.25 6.23
N GLY A 23 -5.17 25.90 6.20
CA GLY A 23 -4.42 26.10 4.94
C GLY A 23 -3.70 24.83 4.48
N LEU A 24 -3.32 23.96 5.42
CA LEU A 24 -2.71 22.68 5.13
C LEU A 24 -3.70 21.73 4.45
N ALA A 25 -4.94 21.66 4.95
CA ALA A 25 -6.00 20.85 4.34
C ALA A 25 -6.30 21.29 2.90
N ALA A 26 -6.36 22.60 2.64
CA ALA A 26 -6.57 23.13 1.29
C ALA A 26 -5.41 22.81 0.34
N ALA A 27 -4.17 22.91 0.81
CA ALA A 27 -2.99 22.56 0.01
C ALA A 27 -2.90 21.06 -0.28
N LEU A 28 -3.26 20.20 0.67
CA LEU A 28 -3.32 18.76 0.50
C LEU A 28 -4.44 18.34 -0.47
N LEU A 29 -5.61 18.96 -0.38
CA LEU A 29 -6.72 18.74 -1.32
C LEU A 29 -6.32 19.16 -2.74
N ALA A 30 -5.73 20.32 -2.91
CA ALA A 30 -5.26 20.79 -4.22
C ALA A 30 -4.18 19.86 -4.81
N SER A 31 -3.27 19.33 -3.98
CA SER A 31 -2.25 18.37 -4.43
C SER A 31 -2.82 17.00 -4.81
N ALA A 32 -4.01 16.68 -4.31
CA ALA A 32 -4.76 15.47 -4.66
C ALA A 32 -5.76 15.68 -5.81
N GLY A 33 -5.76 16.87 -6.42
CA GLY A 33 -6.67 17.20 -7.55
C GLY A 33 -8.08 17.64 -7.13
N PHE A 34 -8.29 17.97 -5.84
CA PHE A 34 -9.58 18.42 -5.33
C PHE A 34 -9.65 19.97 -5.27
N ASP A 35 -10.86 20.51 -5.48
CA ASP A 35 -11.10 21.95 -5.43
C ASP A 35 -10.85 22.53 -4.02
N PRO A 36 -10.00 23.56 -3.89
CA PRO A 36 -9.78 24.27 -2.61
C PRO A 36 -11.06 24.84 -1.98
N ALA A 37 -12.11 25.13 -2.76
CA ALA A 37 -13.41 25.58 -2.26
C ALA A 37 -14.06 24.52 -1.35
N MET A 38 -13.85 23.23 -1.61
CA MET A 38 -14.33 22.15 -0.74
C MET A 38 -13.72 22.20 0.65
N ALA A 39 -12.45 22.61 0.78
CA ALA A 39 -11.79 22.77 2.09
C ALA A 39 -12.43 23.89 2.91
N GLN A 40 -13.04 24.85 2.26
CA GLN A 40 -13.77 25.95 2.94
C GLN A 40 -15.15 25.54 3.43
N GLU A 41 -15.81 24.60 2.74
CA GLU A 41 -17.08 24.02 3.20
C GLU A 41 -16.90 23.04 4.36
N LEU A 42 -15.82 22.27 4.38
CA LEU A 42 -15.42 21.40 5.50
C LEU A 42 -15.27 22.17 6.81
N LYS A 43 -14.88 23.47 6.76
CA LYS A 43 -14.81 24.35 7.94
C LYS A 43 -16.16 24.70 8.54
N LYS A 44 -17.23 24.61 7.78
CA LYS A 44 -18.58 25.01 8.22
C LYS A 44 -19.32 23.87 8.92
N SER A 45 -18.90 22.63 8.77
CA SER A 45 -19.50 21.50 9.47
C SER A 45 -19.03 21.48 10.93
N SER A 46 -19.92 21.78 11.86
CA SER A 46 -19.69 21.65 13.30
C SER A 46 -19.69 20.17 13.77
N LYS A 47 -20.17 19.25 12.92
CA LYS A 47 -20.28 17.82 13.22
C LYS A 47 -19.29 17.03 12.37
N PRO A 48 -18.43 16.18 12.98
CA PRO A 48 -17.53 15.33 12.22
C PRO A 48 -18.30 14.32 11.35
N LEU A 49 -17.78 14.03 10.15
CA LEU A 49 -18.25 12.92 9.34
C LEU A 49 -17.79 11.60 9.97
N LYS A 50 -18.59 10.56 9.83
CA LYS A 50 -18.29 9.20 10.31
C LYS A 50 -17.88 8.32 9.15
N ALA A 51 -16.62 7.88 9.17
CA ALA A 51 -16.08 6.94 8.20
C ALA A 51 -15.78 5.58 8.81
N ALA A 52 -16.10 4.52 8.08
CA ALA A 52 -15.60 3.18 8.37
C ALA A 52 -14.49 2.82 7.40
N MET A 53 -13.40 2.26 7.93
CA MET A 53 -12.27 1.82 7.11
C MET A 53 -11.82 0.41 7.46
N SER A 54 -11.37 -0.33 6.45
CA SER A 54 -10.79 -1.67 6.62
C SER A 54 -9.65 -1.89 5.64
N ASN A 55 -8.64 -2.62 6.09
CA ASN A 55 -7.63 -3.20 5.22
C ASN A 55 -7.41 -4.69 5.52
N ALA A 56 -6.51 -5.33 4.78
CA ALA A 56 -6.30 -6.77 4.83
C ALA A 56 -5.91 -7.28 6.23
N GLY A 57 -5.13 -6.51 7.01
CA GLY A 57 -4.80 -6.88 8.38
C GLY A 57 -3.66 -6.07 8.99
N LEU A 58 -3.85 -5.57 10.21
CA LEU A 58 -2.90 -4.70 10.91
C LEU A 58 -1.59 -5.39 11.31
N GLN A 59 -1.48 -6.70 11.14
CA GLN A 59 -0.25 -7.47 11.31
C GLN A 59 0.79 -7.14 10.23
N ALA A 60 0.36 -6.70 9.04
CA ALA A 60 1.25 -6.20 8.00
C ALA A 60 1.63 -4.74 8.29
N THR A 61 2.94 -4.42 8.23
CA THR A 61 3.44 -3.07 8.54
C THR A 61 2.85 -2.00 7.63
N TRP A 62 2.62 -2.34 6.35
CA TRP A 62 1.95 -1.49 5.37
C TRP A 62 0.52 -1.11 5.80
N CYS A 63 -0.25 -2.09 6.26
CA CYS A 63 -1.61 -1.89 6.74
C CYS A 63 -1.67 -1.04 8.01
N ALA A 64 -0.76 -1.30 8.96
CA ALA A 64 -0.64 -0.52 10.21
C ALA A 64 -0.28 0.95 9.92
N GLN A 65 0.65 1.20 9.01
CA GLN A 65 0.99 2.57 8.57
C GLN A 65 -0.21 3.26 7.91
N GLY A 66 -0.98 2.53 7.09
CA GLY A 66 -2.18 3.04 6.45
C GLY A 66 -3.24 3.51 7.44
N LYS A 67 -3.48 2.72 8.51
CA LYS A 67 -4.39 3.11 9.59
C LYS A 67 -3.94 4.42 10.25
N GLN A 68 -2.66 4.55 10.60
CA GLN A 68 -2.12 5.78 11.17
C GLN A 68 -2.32 6.99 10.25
N ALA A 69 -2.09 6.80 8.95
CA ALA A 69 -2.32 7.84 7.96
C ALA A 69 -3.80 8.23 7.86
N ALA A 70 -4.70 7.25 7.79
CA ALA A 70 -6.14 7.51 7.75
C ALA A 70 -6.63 8.29 8.98
N GLU A 71 -6.15 7.94 10.18
CA GLU A 71 -6.47 8.66 11.42
C GLU A 71 -5.96 10.10 11.39
N ALA A 72 -4.72 10.32 10.91
CA ALA A 72 -4.15 11.66 10.79
C ALA A 72 -4.92 12.53 9.77
N TRP A 73 -5.26 11.98 8.61
CA TRP A 73 -6.09 12.66 7.61
C TRP A 73 -7.52 12.89 8.12
N GLY A 74 -8.08 11.93 8.86
CA GLY A 74 -9.38 12.08 9.52
C GLY A 74 -9.40 13.28 10.46
N GLN A 75 -8.38 13.45 11.31
CA GLN A 75 -8.24 14.60 12.19
C GLN A 75 -8.12 15.92 11.42
N LEU A 76 -7.39 15.94 10.29
CA LEU A 76 -7.24 17.13 9.46
C LEU A 76 -8.55 17.55 8.77
N MET A 77 -9.38 16.58 8.39
CA MET A 77 -10.59 16.77 7.59
C MET A 77 -11.89 16.69 8.40
N ASN A 78 -11.80 16.66 9.73
CA ASN A 78 -12.95 16.54 10.63
C ASN A 78 -13.78 15.28 10.36
N VAL A 79 -13.08 14.13 10.23
CA VAL A 79 -13.67 12.80 10.04
C VAL A 79 -13.33 11.90 11.24
N GLU A 80 -14.34 11.31 11.85
CA GLU A 80 -14.20 10.26 12.87
C GLU A 80 -14.04 8.91 12.15
N VAL A 81 -12.85 8.30 12.24
CA VAL A 81 -12.52 7.04 11.58
C VAL A 81 -12.74 5.88 12.54
N THR A 82 -13.63 4.95 12.18
CA THR A 82 -13.78 3.65 12.85
C THR A 82 -13.09 2.57 12.02
N TRP A 83 -12.21 1.79 12.65
CA TRP A 83 -11.41 0.79 11.97
C TRP A 83 -11.94 -0.63 12.17
N PHE A 84 -12.01 -1.40 11.07
CA PHE A 84 -12.43 -2.79 11.02
C PHE A 84 -11.26 -3.63 10.47
N ASP A 85 -10.56 -4.38 11.34
CA ASP A 85 -9.38 -5.16 10.96
C ASP A 85 -9.76 -6.41 10.16
N GLY A 86 -9.02 -6.69 9.09
CA GLY A 86 -9.17 -7.92 8.29
C GLY A 86 -8.40 -9.12 8.84
N GLU A 87 -7.46 -8.91 9.77
CA GLU A 87 -6.66 -9.93 10.46
C GLU A 87 -5.96 -10.93 9.51
N LEU A 88 -5.57 -10.48 8.31
CA LEU A 88 -4.97 -11.29 7.23
C LEU A 88 -5.79 -12.55 6.90
N SER A 89 -7.12 -12.45 6.99
CA SER A 89 -8.03 -13.57 6.77
C SER A 89 -9.30 -13.11 6.04
N ALA A 90 -9.57 -13.69 4.88
CA ALA A 90 -10.78 -13.40 4.12
C ALA A 90 -12.07 -13.64 4.94
N THR A 91 -12.12 -14.72 5.74
CA THR A 91 -13.28 -15.04 6.58
C THR A 91 -13.47 -14.03 7.71
N LYS A 92 -12.39 -13.64 8.40
CA LYS A 92 -12.46 -12.64 9.48
C LYS A 92 -12.80 -11.28 8.93
N GLN A 93 -12.17 -10.87 7.82
CA GLN A 93 -12.49 -9.61 7.17
C GLN A 93 -13.98 -9.60 6.74
N ARG A 94 -14.50 -10.68 6.14
CA ARG A 94 -15.90 -10.75 5.77
C ARG A 94 -16.82 -10.53 6.99
N ALA A 95 -16.57 -11.18 8.11
CA ALA A 95 -17.35 -10.98 9.34
C ALA A 95 -17.25 -9.53 9.86
N SER A 96 -16.08 -8.94 9.80
CA SER A 96 -15.83 -7.55 10.17
C SER A 96 -16.60 -6.57 9.28
N ILE A 97 -16.61 -6.81 7.96
CA ILE A 97 -17.33 -5.98 6.99
C ILE A 97 -18.85 -6.20 7.04
N ASP A 98 -19.33 -7.40 7.35
CA ASP A 98 -20.76 -7.64 7.62
C ASP A 98 -21.23 -6.82 8.84
N ASN A 99 -20.41 -6.72 9.90
CA ASN A 99 -20.68 -5.84 11.04
C ASN A 99 -20.65 -4.36 10.63
N MET A 100 -19.66 -3.93 9.85
CA MET A 100 -19.60 -2.58 9.29
C MET A 100 -20.89 -2.24 8.51
N ALA A 101 -21.36 -3.15 7.65
CA ALA A 101 -22.53 -2.98 6.81
C ALA A 101 -23.87 -3.02 7.58
N SER A 102 -23.86 -3.34 8.87
CA SER A 102 -25.02 -3.24 9.75
C SER A 102 -25.23 -1.85 10.36
N GLN A 103 -24.29 -0.93 10.14
CA GLN A 103 -24.24 0.42 10.71
C GLN A 103 -24.37 1.47 9.61
N LYS A 104 -24.55 2.74 10.00
CA LYS A 104 -24.63 3.88 9.07
C LYS A 104 -23.32 4.67 9.11
N TRP A 105 -22.75 4.89 7.93
CA TRP A 105 -21.54 5.65 7.71
C TRP A 105 -21.79 6.76 6.70
N ASP A 106 -21.12 7.89 6.83
CA ASP A 106 -21.15 8.93 5.82
C ASP A 106 -20.40 8.47 4.56
N PHE A 107 -19.30 7.72 4.74
CA PHE A 107 -18.61 6.98 3.66
C PHE A 107 -17.81 5.80 4.21
N VAL A 108 -17.35 4.94 3.31
CA VAL A 108 -16.59 3.72 3.65
C VAL A 108 -15.38 3.59 2.73
N ALA A 109 -14.23 3.14 3.27
CA ALA A 109 -13.05 2.81 2.45
C ALA A 109 -12.50 1.43 2.80
N ILE A 110 -12.32 0.56 1.79
CA ILE A 110 -12.02 -0.86 1.98
C ILE A 110 -10.90 -1.31 1.05
N GLN A 111 -9.86 -1.95 1.63
CA GLN A 111 -8.93 -2.82 0.93
C GLN A 111 -9.33 -4.27 1.20
N PRO A 112 -9.80 -5.05 0.22
CA PRO A 112 -10.16 -6.44 0.43
C PRO A 112 -8.93 -7.35 0.52
N PHE A 113 -8.98 -8.37 1.38
CA PHE A 113 -7.99 -9.43 1.40
C PHE A 113 -8.07 -10.33 0.16
N GLY A 114 -9.26 -10.51 -0.40
CA GLY A 114 -9.49 -11.29 -1.61
C GLY A 114 -10.59 -10.71 -2.49
N ILE A 115 -10.36 -10.74 -3.80
CA ILE A 115 -11.33 -10.24 -4.78
C ILE A 115 -12.65 -11.02 -4.69
N GLY A 116 -13.76 -10.32 -4.74
CA GLY A 116 -15.10 -10.91 -4.75
C GLY A 116 -15.65 -11.33 -3.38
N THR A 117 -14.82 -11.36 -2.32
CA THR A 117 -15.22 -11.85 -1.00
C THR A 117 -16.17 -10.90 -0.26
N LEU A 118 -16.19 -9.61 -0.63
CA LEU A 118 -16.91 -8.55 0.08
C LEU A 118 -18.06 -7.93 -0.74
N VAL A 119 -18.44 -8.52 -1.88
CA VAL A 119 -19.43 -7.94 -2.80
C VAL A 119 -20.77 -7.65 -2.10
N ASP A 120 -21.32 -8.63 -1.38
CA ASP A 120 -22.65 -8.47 -0.75
C ASP A 120 -22.69 -7.37 0.32
N PRO A 121 -21.77 -7.34 1.33
CA PRO A 121 -21.80 -6.29 2.33
C PRO A 121 -21.45 -4.91 1.74
N VAL A 122 -20.62 -4.84 0.70
CA VAL A 122 -20.32 -3.58 0.00
C VAL A 122 -21.57 -3.07 -0.72
N ASN A 123 -22.28 -3.91 -1.49
CA ASN A 123 -23.53 -3.52 -2.14
C ASN A 123 -24.57 -3.05 -1.10
N LYS A 124 -24.68 -3.74 0.04
CA LYS A 124 -25.59 -3.32 1.12
C LYS A 124 -25.28 -1.90 1.64
N MET A 125 -23.99 -1.52 1.75
CA MET A 125 -23.60 -0.16 2.16
C MET A 125 -23.89 0.86 1.06
N ILE A 126 -23.64 0.52 -0.21
CA ILE A 126 -23.98 1.36 -1.36
C ILE A 126 -25.48 1.61 -1.43
N ASP A 127 -26.30 0.56 -1.29
CA ASP A 127 -27.77 0.64 -1.31
C ASP A 127 -28.31 1.47 -0.13
N ALA A 128 -27.59 1.47 1.00
CA ALA A 128 -27.88 2.33 2.14
C ALA A 128 -27.46 3.79 1.96
N GLY A 129 -26.85 4.14 0.82
CA GLY A 129 -26.43 5.50 0.45
C GLY A 129 -25.05 5.90 0.92
N SER A 130 -24.22 4.96 1.42
CA SER A 130 -22.83 5.25 1.78
C SER A 130 -21.91 5.12 0.57
N PRO A 131 -21.20 6.18 0.13
CA PRO A 131 -20.15 6.06 -0.88
C PRO A 131 -19.08 5.07 -0.41
N VAL A 132 -18.67 4.14 -1.28
CA VAL A 132 -17.62 3.18 -1.00
C VAL A 132 -16.39 3.48 -1.86
N ILE A 133 -15.24 3.63 -1.23
CA ILE A 133 -13.94 3.84 -1.84
C ILE A 133 -13.14 2.53 -1.79
N GLY A 134 -12.70 2.03 -2.95
CA GLY A 134 -11.75 0.92 -3.03
C GLY A 134 -10.32 1.41 -2.75
N MET A 135 -9.56 0.63 -1.99
CA MET A 135 -8.17 0.93 -1.65
C MET A 135 -7.25 -0.20 -2.09
N ASP A 136 -6.13 0.15 -2.75
CA ASP A 136 -5.00 -0.74 -3.07
C ASP A 136 -5.34 -1.92 -3.98
N THR A 137 -6.44 -2.61 -3.73
CA THR A 137 -6.84 -3.84 -4.43
C THR A 137 -8.32 -3.88 -4.74
N LEU A 138 -8.69 -4.60 -5.80
CA LEU A 138 -10.07 -4.66 -6.29
C LEU A 138 -11.01 -5.37 -5.32
N ILE A 139 -12.11 -4.72 -4.96
CA ILE A 139 -13.22 -5.35 -4.22
C ILE A 139 -13.86 -6.45 -5.06
N ALA A 140 -14.03 -6.20 -6.36
CA ALA A 140 -14.60 -7.13 -7.34
C ALA A 140 -14.02 -6.83 -8.73
N PRO A 141 -14.23 -7.68 -9.74
CA PRO A 141 -13.91 -7.33 -11.12
C PRO A 141 -14.54 -5.99 -11.51
N ALA A 142 -13.83 -5.20 -12.31
CA ALA A 142 -14.28 -3.88 -12.73
C ALA A 142 -15.70 -3.92 -13.32
N GLY A 143 -16.54 -2.96 -12.92
CA GLY A 143 -17.94 -2.87 -13.33
C GLY A 143 -18.92 -3.81 -12.59
N THR A 144 -18.46 -4.63 -11.65
CA THR A 144 -19.32 -5.53 -10.87
C THR A 144 -20.00 -4.84 -9.68
N VAL A 145 -19.28 -3.90 -9.03
CA VAL A 145 -19.76 -3.16 -7.86
C VAL A 145 -19.65 -1.67 -8.15
N ALA A 146 -20.68 -0.90 -7.82
CA ALA A 146 -20.75 0.54 -8.08
C ALA A 146 -20.00 1.34 -7.00
N ILE A 147 -18.70 1.09 -6.83
CA ILE A 147 -17.86 1.89 -5.93
C ILE A 147 -17.72 3.32 -6.46
N HIS A 148 -17.53 4.27 -5.54
CA HIS A 148 -17.40 5.69 -5.87
C HIS A 148 -16.09 5.97 -6.63
N THR A 149 -14.98 5.47 -6.10
CA THR A 149 -13.65 5.52 -6.74
C THR A 149 -12.75 4.42 -6.19
N GLU A 150 -11.68 4.13 -6.89
CA GLU A 150 -10.61 3.24 -6.47
C GLU A 150 -9.28 3.98 -6.44
N ILE A 151 -8.51 3.79 -5.38
CA ILE A 151 -7.18 4.39 -5.22
C ILE A 151 -6.19 3.24 -5.04
N ALA A 152 -5.44 2.93 -6.09
CA ALA A 152 -4.58 1.76 -6.14
C ALA A 152 -3.26 2.04 -6.87
N PRO A 153 -2.19 1.28 -6.57
CA PRO A 153 -0.94 1.33 -7.32
C PRO A 153 -0.99 0.40 -8.54
N ASP A 154 -0.04 0.57 -9.48
CA ASP A 154 0.22 -0.44 -10.51
C ASP A 154 1.08 -1.57 -9.93
N ASN A 155 0.40 -2.63 -9.47
CA ASN A 155 1.07 -3.82 -8.91
C ASN A 155 1.90 -4.59 -9.94
N VAL A 156 1.57 -4.51 -11.24
CA VAL A 156 2.37 -5.14 -12.32
C VAL A 156 3.69 -4.38 -12.48
N LEU A 157 3.62 -3.06 -12.51
CA LEU A 157 4.80 -2.20 -12.56
C LEU A 157 5.70 -2.43 -11.33
N MET A 158 5.13 -2.49 -10.12
CA MET A 158 5.91 -2.74 -8.89
C MET A 158 6.66 -4.08 -8.95
N GLY A 159 5.97 -5.17 -9.34
CA GLY A 159 6.61 -6.46 -9.53
C GLY A 159 7.73 -6.44 -10.58
N SER A 160 7.49 -5.73 -11.68
CA SER A 160 8.49 -5.58 -12.76
C SER A 160 9.73 -4.79 -12.31
N LEU A 161 9.55 -3.68 -11.59
CA LEU A 161 10.65 -2.82 -11.13
C LEU A 161 11.59 -3.55 -10.16
N VAL A 162 11.04 -4.23 -9.16
CA VAL A 162 11.86 -4.99 -8.20
C VAL A 162 12.55 -6.16 -8.89
N THR A 163 11.82 -6.90 -9.73
CA THR A 163 12.41 -8.03 -10.45
C THR A 163 13.53 -7.58 -11.38
N SER A 164 13.38 -6.45 -12.07
CA SER A 164 14.45 -5.89 -12.91
C SER A 164 15.70 -5.56 -12.10
N ALA A 165 15.54 -4.99 -10.90
CA ALA A 165 16.66 -4.73 -10.00
C ALA A 165 17.35 -6.03 -9.54
N LEU A 166 16.57 -7.08 -9.23
CA LEU A 166 17.11 -8.40 -8.90
C LEU A 166 17.88 -9.03 -10.08
N MET A 167 17.31 -8.97 -11.29
CA MET A 167 17.98 -9.51 -12.49
C MET A 167 19.30 -8.78 -12.77
N ALA A 168 19.33 -7.48 -12.62
CA ALA A 168 20.56 -6.69 -12.73
C ALA A 168 21.61 -7.12 -11.68
N ALA A 169 21.18 -7.30 -10.42
CA ALA A 169 22.08 -7.69 -9.33
C ALA A 169 22.69 -9.09 -9.49
N ILE A 170 21.97 -10.04 -10.09
CA ILE A 170 22.47 -11.41 -10.33
C ILE A 170 23.07 -11.61 -11.73
N GLY A 171 23.17 -10.55 -12.54
CA GLY A 171 23.69 -10.63 -13.91
C GLY A 171 22.81 -11.47 -14.85
N GLY A 172 21.51 -11.54 -14.59
CA GLY A 172 20.50 -12.20 -15.44
C GLY A 172 20.58 -13.72 -15.49
N LYS A 173 21.12 -14.40 -14.49
CA LYS A 173 21.29 -15.85 -14.45
C LYS A 173 21.16 -16.44 -13.05
N GLY A 174 20.74 -17.71 -12.96
CA GLY A 174 20.69 -18.49 -11.71
C GLY A 174 19.27 -18.85 -11.28
N ASN A 175 19.18 -19.55 -10.17
CA ASN A 175 17.90 -19.97 -9.59
C ASN A 175 17.26 -18.84 -8.80
N VAL A 176 15.99 -18.59 -9.04
CA VAL A 176 15.24 -17.55 -8.34
C VAL A 176 13.98 -18.11 -7.67
N VAL A 177 13.58 -17.48 -6.59
CA VAL A 177 12.38 -17.81 -5.83
C VAL A 177 11.44 -16.62 -5.83
N MET A 178 10.14 -16.86 -6.00
CA MET A 178 9.10 -15.87 -5.73
C MET A 178 8.24 -16.34 -4.57
N THR A 179 8.21 -15.58 -3.46
CA THR A 179 7.29 -15.85 -2.35
C THR A 179 6.10 -14.92 -2.47
N GLN A 180 4.94 -15.49 -2.78
CA GLN A 180 3.75 -14.74 -3.10
C GLN A 180 2.95 -14.36 -1.84
N GLY A 181 2.16 -13.29 -1.95
CA GLY A 181 1.05 -13.02 -1.03
C GLY A 181 -0.13 -13.97 -1.28
N ALA A 182 -1.31 -13.64 -0.76
CA ALA A 182 -2.50 -14.45 -0.95
C ALA A 182 -2.93 -14.49 -2.43
N LEU A 183 -3.19 -15.69 -2.97
CA LEU A 183 -3.50 -15.88 -4.40
C LEU A 183 -4.79 -15.16 -4.85
N GLY A 184 -5.76 -15.00 -3.95
CA GLY A 184 -7.01 -14.25 -4.20
C GLY A 184 -6.86 -12.72 -4.14
N HIS A 185 -5.68 -12.21 -3.81
CA HIS A 185 -5.40 -10.78 -3.66
C HIS A 185 -4.90 -10.19 -4.98
N THR A 186 -5.57 -9.19 -5.54
CA THR A 186 -5.22 -8.66 -6.88
C THR A 186 -3.84 -8.00 -6.91
N GLY A 187 -3.38 -7.44 -5.79
CA GLY A 187 -2.00 -6.96 -5.65
C GLY A 187 -0.97 -8.08 -5.82
N ALA A 188 -1.19 -9.26 -5.20
CA ALA A 188 -0.31 -10.40 -5.37
C ALA A 188 -0.30 -10.90 -6.83
N GLN A 189 -1.47 -10.97 -7.47
CA GLN A 189 -1.60 -11.37 -8.88
C GLN A 189 -0.84 -10.40 -9.80
N GLY A 190 -0.96 -9.08 -9.58
CA GLY A 190 -0.23 -8.06 -10.33
C GLY A 190 1.28 -8.19 -10.17
N ARG A 191 1.77 -8.30 -8.93
CA ARG A 191 3.20 -8.46 -8.63
C ARG A 191 3.79 -9.74 -9.24
N ALA A 192 3.06 -10.87 -9.17
CA ALA A 192 3.46 -12.11 -9.83
C ALA A 192 3.50 -11.96 -11.36
N LYS A 193 2.52 -11.27 -11.96
CA LYS A 193 2.53 -10.99 -13.41
C LYS A 193 3.76 -10.18 -13.80
N GLY A 194 4.06 -9.10 -13.07
CA GLY A 194 5.23 -8.26 -13.32
C GLY A 194 6.55 -9.04 -13.22
N PHE A 195 6.70 -9.88 -12.18
CA PHE A 195 7.84 -10.78 -12.03
C PHE A 195 8.01 -11.69 -13.25
N LYS A 196 6.95 -12.40 -13.64
CA LYS A 196 6.98 -13.34 -14.77
C LYS A 196 7.31 -12.65 -16.10
N GLN A 197 6.79 -11.44 -16.32
CA GLN A 197 7.09 -10.66 -17.53
C GLN A 197 8.58 -10.32 -17.64
N VAL A 198 9.22 -9.94 -16.53
CA VAL A 198 10.65 -9.62 -16.53
C VAL A 198 11.50 -10.88 -16.69
N VAL A 199 11.23 -11.92 -15.88
CA VAL A 199 12.02 -13.18 -15.92
C VAL A 199 11.98 -13.83 -17.30
N ALA A 200 10.88 -13.71 -18.05
CA ALA A 200 10.77 -14.24 -19.42
C ALA A 200 11.82 -13.67 -20.39
N GLY A 201 12.41 -12.51 -20.08
CA GLY A 201 13.52 -11.92 -20.84
C GLY A 201 14.92 -12.48 -20.50
N PHE A 202 15.03 -13.39 -19.52
CA PHE A 202 16.30 -13.90 -19.01
C PHE A 202 16.35 -15.43 -19.11
N PRO A 203 16.79 -16.01 -20.23
CA PRO A 203 16.75 -17.47 -20.47
C PRO A 203 17.62 -18.29 -19.51
N ASP A 204 18.64 -17.68 -18.91
CA ASP A 204 19.52 -18.32 -17.94
C ASP A 204 19.02 -18.23 -16.49
N VAL A 205 17.82 -17.67 -16.28
CA VAL A 205 17.14 -17.61 -14.98
C VAL A 205 16.11 -18.73 -14.89
N LYS A 206 16.17 -19.51 -13.80
CA LYS A 206 15.21 -20.56 -13.51
C LYS A 206 14.41 -20.24 -12.25
N VAL A 207 13.09 -20.15 -12.39
CA VAL A 207 12.18 -20.03 -11.24
C VAL A 207 12.00 -21.41 -10.62
N ILE A 208 12.45 -21.59 -9.37
CA ILE A 208 12.45 -22.90 -8.70
C ILE A 208 11.36 -23.06 -7.65
N ASN A 209 10.74 -21.96 -7.22
CA ASN A 209 9.60 -21.97 -6.29
C ASN A 209 8.76 -20.69 -6.45
N GLU A 210 7.43 -20.81 -6.34
CA GLU A 210 6.47 -19.71 -6.42
C GLU A 210 5.39 -19.84 -5.32
N GLU A 211 5.74 -20.34 -4.14
CA GLU A 211 4.79 -20.72 -3.10
C GLU A 211 4.14 -19.50 -2.43
N PRO A 212 2.80 -19.50 -2.21
CA PRO A 212 2.11 -18.43 -1.50
C PRO A 212 2.31 -18.54 0.01
N ALA A 213 2.63 -17.42 0.63
CA ALA A 213 2.74 -17.26 2.08
C ALA A 213 1.60 -16.44 2.71
N ASP A 214 0.62 -15.99 1.91
CA ASP A 214 -0.60 -15.30 2.36
C ASP A 214 -0.32 -14.06 3.23
N TRP A 215 0.80 -13.37 3.01
CA TRP A 215 1.30 -12.23 3.81
C TRP A 215 1.70 -12.63 5.27
N ASP A 216 1.67 -13.92 5.62
CA ASP A 216 2.00 -14.44 6.94
C ASP A 216 3.49 -14.72 7.09
N VAL A 217 4.18 -13.93 7.92
CA VAL A 217 5.62 -14.07 8.17
C VAL A 217 6.01 -15.39 8.83
N THR A 218 5.09 -16.02 9.59
CA THR A 218 5.31 -17.34 10.19
C THR A 218 5.27 -18.42 9.11
N LYS A 219 4.35 -18.28 8.15
CA LYS A 219 4.28 -19.18 6.98
C LYS A 219 5.53 -19.01 6.11
N VAL A 220 6.00 -17.77 5.89
CA VAL A 220 7.27 -17.50 5.20
C VAL A 220 8.43 -18.24 5.85
N ALA A 221 8.56 -18.18 7.18
CA ALA A 221 9.65 -18.84 7.87
C ALA A 221 9.68 -20.36 7.59
N ARG A 222 8.54 -21.03 7.68
CA ARG A 222 8.40 -22.47 7.38
C ARG A 222 8.72 -22.81 5.94
N ILE A 223 8.21 -22.02 4.99
CA ILE A 223 8.46 -22.19 3.55
C ILE A 223 9.97 -22.07 3.28
N TRP A 224 10.62 -21.04 3.83
CA TRP A 224 12.03 -20.78 3.60
C TRP A 224 12.96 -21.77 4.29
N GLU A 225 12.58 -22.33 5.44
CA GLU A 225 13.31 -23.48 6.03
C GLU A 225 13.35 -24.67 5.07
N SER A 226 12.23 -24.97 4.40
CA SER A 226 12.13 -26.02 3.40
C SER A 226 12.94 -25.70 2.13
N ILE A 227 12.73 -24.50 1.57
CA ILE A 227 13.43 -24.06 0.34
C ILE A 227 14.95 -24.13 0.51
N LEU A 228 15.48 -23.62 1.62
CA LEU A 228 16.93 -23.62 1.88
C LEU A 228 17.51 -25.01 2.09
N THR A 229 16.72 -25.96 2.59
CA THR A 229 17.14 -27.36 2.75
C THR A 229 17.18 -28.10 1.42
N GLN A 230 16.24 -27.79 0.52
CA GLN A 230 16.10 -28.46 -0.77
C GLN A 230 17.00 -27.88 -1.88
N ASN A 231 17.40 -26.59 -1.73
CA ASN A 231 18.11 -25.87 -2.78
C ASN A 231 19.40 -25.24 -2.25
N ALA A 232 20.52 -25.71 -2.71
CA ALA A 232 21.84 -25.17 -2.38
C ALA A 232 22.10 -23.83 -3.07
N ASP A 233 21.67 -23.71 -4.33
CA ASP A 233 22.00 -22.59 -5.21
C ASP A 233 20.75 -21.74 -5.48
N ILE A 234 20.59 -20.66 -4.70
CA ILE A 234 19.57 -19.64 -4.91
C ILE A 234 20.30 -18.31 -5.14
N ALA A 235 20.11 -17.69 -6.31
CA ALA A 235 20.74 -16.43 -6.67
C ALA A 235 19.95 -15.23 -6.14
N ALA A 236 18.61 -15.26 -6.29
CA ALA A 236 17.76 -14.18 -5.82
C ALA A 236 16.39 -14.67 -5.36
N ALA A 237 15.74 -13.82 -4.57
CA ALA A 237 14.36 -14.03 -4.12
C ALA A 237 13.54 -12.74 -4.18
N PHE A 238 12.39 -12.83 -4.84
CA PHE A 238 11.37 -11.80 -4.88
C PHE A 238 10.26 -12.10 -3.88
N PHE A 239 9.92 -11.12 -3.07
CA PHE A 239 8.83 -11.20 -2.08
C PHE A 239 7.76 -10.18 -2.42
N HIS A 240 6.51 -10.59 -2.31
CA HIS A 240 5.40 -9.69 -2.62
C HIS A 240 5.24 -8.55 -1.60
N ASN A 241 5.87 -8.64 -0.41
CA ASN A 241 6.04 -7.49 0.47
C ASN A 241 7.36 -7.54 1.26
N ASP A 242 7.68 -6.44 1.91
CA ASP A 242 8.90 -6.25 2.68
C ASP A 242 8.95 -7.10 3.96
N ASP A 243 7.81 -7.24 4.66
CA ASP A 243 7.73 -8.05 5.89
C ASP A 243 8.11 -9.50 5.61
N MET A 244 7.66 -10.06 4.48
CA MET A 244 8.02 -11.41 4.04
C MET A 244 9.49 -11.51 3.67
N ALA A 245 10.05 -10.49 3.00
CA ALA A 245 11.48 -10.47 2.64
C ALA A 245 12.37 -10.50 3.89
N LEU A 246 12.05 -9.69 4.88
CA LEU A 246 12.79 -9.60 6.14
C LEU A 246 12.63 -10.88 6.99
N ALA A 247 11.44 -11.48 7.00
CA ALA A 247 11.23 -12.77 7.67
C ALA A 247 12.07 -13.89 7.05
N ALA A 248 12.11 -13.98 5.72
CA ALA A 248 12.95 -14.95 5.01
C ALA A 248 14.45 -14.68 5.25
N HIS A 249 14.88 -13.40 5.26
CA HIS A 249 16.26 -13.05 5.60
C HIS A 249 16.66 -13.57 6.98
N ASN A 250 15.79 -13.46 7.98
CA ASN A 250 16.08 -13.97 9.32
C ASN A 250 16.30 -15.50 9.32
N VAL A 251 15.51 -16.26 8.54
CA VAL A 251 15.71 -17.71 8.36
C VAL A 251 17.03 -18.01 7.66
N MET A 252 17.36 -17.27 6.59
CA MET A 252 18.64 -17.40 5.89
C MET A 252 19.81 -17.17 6.83
N LYS A 253 19.76 -16.11 7.63
CA LYS A 253 20.78 -15.79 8.63
C LYS A 253 20.94 -16.90 9.68
N ALA A 254 19.83 -17.42 10.22
CA ALA A 254 19.83 -18.50 11.18
C ALA A 254 20.42 -19.81 10.62
N LYS A 255 20.28 -20.05 9.30
CA LYS A 255 20.83 -21.20 8.58
C LYS A 255 22.24 -20.94 8.00
N GLY A 256 22.85 -19.79 8.29
CA GLY A 256 24.17 -19.43 7.73
C GLY A 256 24.19 -19.27 6.21
N ARG A 257 23.04 -19.03 5.57
CA ARG A 257 22.90 -18.86 4.12
C ARG A 257 23.09 -17.39 3.76
N THR A 258 24.10 -17.13 2.94
CA THR A 258 24.48 -15.79 2.46
C THR A 258 24.48 -15.75 0.94
N GLY A 259 24.55 -14.53 0.36
CA GLY A 259 24.69 -14.33 -1.08
C GLY A 259 23.37 -14.41 -1.87
N ILE A 260 22.22 -14.63 -1.23
CA ILE A 260 20.91 -14.59 -1.89
C ILE A 260 20.47 -13.12 -1.97
N VAL A 261 20.27 -12.62 -3.19
CA VAL A 261 19.83 -11.25 -3.45
C VAL A 261 18.33 -11.11 -3.17
N LEU A 262 17.92 -10.20 -2.30
CA LEU A 262 16.53 -10.06 -1.87
C LEU A 262 15.89 -8.80 -2.43
N GLY A 263 14.62 -8.90 -2.82
CA GLY A 263 13.79 -7.76 -3.21
C GLY A 263 12.37 -7.89 -2.66
N GLY A 264 11.83 -6.76 -2.24
CA GLY A 264 10.49 -6.66 -1.63
C GLY A 264 9.63 -5.58 -2.29
N VAL A 265 8.44 -5.42 -1.77
CA VAL A 265 7.50 -4.35 -2.14
C VAL A 265 7.00 -3.69 -0.86
N ASP A 266 6.67 -2.46 -0.92
CA ASP A 266 6.06 -1.51 0.01
C ASP A 266 7.01 -0.36 0.41
N ALA A 267 8.32 -0.57 0.36
CA ALA A 267 9.36 0.35 0.85
C ALA A 267 9.05 0.83 2.28
N MET A 268 8.77 -0.13 3.17
CA MET A 268 8.58 0.17 4.60
C MET A 268 9.92 0.52 5.26
N PRO A 269 9.96 1.39 6.30
CA PRO A 269 11.22 1.85 6.89
C PRO A 269 12.22 0.74 7.25
N PRO A 270 11.83 -0.43 7.81
CA PRO A 270 12.77 -1.53 8.05
C PRO A 270 13.42 -2.05 6.78
N ALA A 271 12.67 -2.21 5.69
CA ALA A 271 13.19 -2.68 4.40
C ALA A 271 14.06 -1.64 3.71
N VAL A 272 13.70 -0.35 3.80
CA VAL A 272 14.54 0.73 3.26
C VAL A 272 15.89 0.79 3.99
N ASN A 273 15.92 0.54 5.31
CA ASN A 273 17.18 0.37 6.05
C ASN A 273 17.95 -0.86 5.56
N ALA A 274 17.27 -2.00 5.32
CA ALA A 274 17.88 -3.21 4.78
C ALA A 274 18.44 -3.01 3.36
N VAL A 275 17.83 -2.15 2.54
CA VAL A 275 18.39 -1.74 1.25
C VAL A 275 19.62 -0.85 1.44
N LEU A 276 19.59 0.08 2.40
CA LEU A 276 20.69 0.99 2.67
C LEU A 276 21.95 0.24 3.17
N ASP A 277 21.77 -0.78 4.03
CA ASP A 277 22.87 -1.60 4.55
C ASP A 277 23.31 -2.74 3.62
N GLY A 278 22.56 -2.98 2.54
CA GLY A 278 22.88 -4.02 1.53
C GLY A 278 22.30 -5.40 1.85
N THR A 279 21.47 -5.56 2.87
CA THR A 279 20.73 -6.80 3.16
C THR A 279 19.70 -7.11 2.07
N MET A 280 19.07 -6.07 1.52
CA MET A 280 18.17 -6.17 0.35
C MET A 280 18.75 -5.35 -0.81
N ALA A 281 18.53 -5.81 -2.04
CA ALA A 281 18.95 -5.08 -3.24
C ALA A 281 18.00 -3.93 -3.58
N ALA A 282 16.70 -4.17 -3.43
CA ALA A 282 15.67 -3.18 -3.76
C ALA A 282 14.34 -3.46 -3.05
N THR A 283 13.57 -2.41 -2.91
CA THR A 283 12.12 -2.48 -2.68
C THR A 283 11.43 -1.41 -3.54
N VAL A 284 10.13 -1.47 -3.73
CA VAL A 284 9.36 -0.44 -4.43
C VAL A 284 8.30 0.13 -3.50
N ARG A 285 8.13 1.46 -3.54
CA ARG A 285 7.15 2.11 -2.68
C ARG A 285 5.72 1.83 -3.14
N ASN A 286 4.97 1.07 -2.34
CA ASN A 286 3.51 1.07 -2.34
C ASN A 286 3.06 2.13 -1.33
N PRO A 287 2.51 3.30 -1.77
CA PRO A 287 2.39 4.47 -0.91
C PRO A 287 1.19 4.39 0.04
N SER A 288 1.28 3.57 1.09
CA SER A 288 0.24 3.31 2.08
C SER A 288 -0.42 4.58 2.63
N CYS A 289 0.40 5.54 3.06
CA CYS A 289 -0.12 6.79 3.63
C CYS A 289 -0.95 7.58 2.61
N ARG A 290 -0.52 7.58 1.32
CA ARG A 290 -1.24 8.26 0.24
C ARG A 290 -2.55 7.56 -0.06
N ILE A 291 -2.55 6.25 -0.23
CA ILE A 291 -3.75 5.47 -0.54
C ILE A 291 -4.81 5.66 0.55
N HIS A 292 -4.45 5.47 1.81
CA HIS A 292 -5.39 5.61 2.91
C HIS A 292 -5.81 7.08 3.15
N GLY A 293 -4.88 8.03 3.05
CA GLY A 293 -5.19 9.46 3.20
C GLY A 293 -6.08 10.00 2.08
N TRP A 294 -5.78 9.64 0.84
CA TRP A 294 -6.61 10.02 -0.31
C TRP A 294 -8.00 9.38 -0.26
N SER A 295 -8.14 8.21 0.35
CA SER A 295 -9.45 7.60 0.57
C SER A 295 -10.32 8.42 1.52
N ILE A 296 -9.74 9.03 2.56
CA ILE A 296 -10.45 10.01 3.40
C ILE A 296 -10.86 11.21 2.57
N ALA A 297 -9.95 11.78 1.77
CA ALA A 297 -10.25 12.94 0.92
C ALA A 297 -11.36 12.65 -0.11
N ALA A 298 -11.30 11.49 -0.78
CA ALA A 298 -12.30 11.05 -1.72
C ALA A 298 -13.68 10.85 -1.06
N GLY A 299 -13.70 10.22 0.13
CA GLY A 299 -14.94 10.03 0.89
C GLY A 299 -15.58 11.34 1.31
N VAL A 300 -14.78 12.30 1.81
CA VAL A 300 -15.25 13.66 2.13
C VAL A 300 -15.80 14.35 0.88
N ALA A 301 -15.10 14.26 -0.26
CA ALA A 301 -15.55 14.84 -1.52
C ALA A 301 -16.89 14.26 -1.98
N ALA A 302 -17.06 12.93 -1.86
CA ALA A 302 -18.31 12.27 -2.19
C ALA A 302 -19.50 12.74 -1.34
N VAL A 303 -19.28 12.97 -0.03
CA VAL A 303 -20.35 13.40 0.89
C VAL A 303 -20.67 14.89 0.74
N VAL A 304 -19.65 15.77 0.72
CA VAL A 304 -19.83 17.22 0.70
C VAL A 304 -20.26 17.71 -0.68
N GLY A 305 -19.70 17.14 -1.74
CA GLY A 305 -20.02 17.49 -3.13
C GLY A 305 -21.33 16.89 -3.65
N GLY A 306 -21.90 15.90 -2.95
CA GLY A 306 -23.09 15.18 -3.38
C GLY A 306 -22.87 14.46 -4.72
N GLU A 307 -23.96 14.19 -5.46
CA GLU A 307 -23.89 13.50 -6.77
C GLU A 307 -22.99 14.19 -7.82
N LYS A 308 -22.80 15.52 -7.70
CA LYS A 308 -21.96 16.29 -8.62
C LYS A 308 -20.48 15.96 -8.46
N SER A 309 -20.00 15.84 -7.21
CA SER A 309 -18.58 15.54 -6.97
C SER A 309 -18.21 14.09 -7.36
N GLY A 310 -19.12 13.15 -7.18
CA GLY A 310 -18.91 11.76 -7.62
C GLY A 310 -18.72 11.59 -9.14
N LYS A 311 -19.23 12.52 -9.95
CA LYS A 311 -19.02 12.54 -11.41
C LYS A 311 -17.69 13.16 -11.81
N ASP A 312 -17.15 14.04 -10.98
CA ASP A 312 -15.92 14.80 -11.25
C ASP A 312 -14.67 14.08 -10.67
N ILE A 313 -14.85 13.06 -9.82
CA ILE A 313 -13.76 12.25 -9.28
C ILE A 313 -13.48 11.08 -10.26
N PRO A 314 -12.22 10.84 -10.62
CA PRO A 314 -11.85 9.69 -11.45
C PRO A 314 -12.31 8.37 -10.82
N VAL A 315 -12.82 7.45 -11.63
CA VAL A 315 -13.22 6.10 -11.17
C VAL A 315 -12.03 5.35 -10.58
N SER A 316 -10.83 5.60 -11.10
CA SER A 316 -9.57 5.04 -10.57
C SER A 316 -8.51 6.12 -10.46
N ILE A 317 -7.87 6.20 -9.29
CA ILE A 317 -6.76 7.11 -8.99
C ILE A 317 -5.51 6.26 -8.81
N LEU A 318 -4.51 6.49 -9.67
CA LEU A 318 -3.23 5.79 -9.58
C LEU A 318 -2.36 6.40 -8.48
N ALA A 319 -1.93 5.56 -7.54
CA ALA A 319 -1.10 5.95 -6.40
C ALA A 319 0.22 5.17 -6.40
N ASP A 320 1.10 5.46 -7.38
CA ASP A 320 2.40 4.82 -7.50
C ASP A 320 3.49 5.47 -6.65
N GLY A 321 4.57 4.72 -6.45
CA GLY A 321 5.78 5.19 -5.80
C GLY A 321 7.05 4.66 -6.48
N PRO A 322 8.22 5.26 -6.16
CA PRO A 322 9.49 4.91 -6.81
C PRO A 322 10.04 3.57 -6.33
N VAL A 323 10.90 2.97 -7.14
CA VAL A 323 11.80 1.92 -6.69
C VAL A 323 12.86 2.53 -5.76
N VAL A 324 13.17 1.81 -4.69
CA VAL A 324 14.17 2.18 -3.69
C VAL A 324 15.35 1.22 -3.83
N THR A 325 16.48 1.77 -4.20
CA THR A 325 17.78 1.12 -4.27
C THR A 325 18.73 1.74 -3.27
N LYS A 326 19.95 1.22 -3.15
CA LYS A 326 20.96 1.76 -2.23
C LYS A 326 21.18 3.27 -2.41
N ASP A 327 21.13 3.76 -3.65
CA ASP A 327 21.37 5.17 -3.97
C ASP A 327 20.22 6.10 -3.52
N THR A 328 19.00 5.58 -3.43
CA THR A 328 17.80 6.35 -3.09
C THR A 328 17.27 6.11 -1.67
N ALA A 329 17.77 5.07 -1.00
CA ALA A 329 17.26 4.63 0.31
C ALA A 329 17.38 5.71 1.40
N ALA A 330 18.51 6.41 1.48
CA ALA A 330 18.70 7.49 2.46
C ALA A 330 17.69 8.63 2.26
N GLY A 331 17.41 9.01 1.01
CA GLY A 331 16.38 10.00 0.67
C GLY A 331 14.98 9.54 1.04
N MET A 332 14.66 8.26 0.78
CA MET A 332 13.37 7.68 1.16
C MET A 332 13.17 7.69 2.68
N LEU A 333 14.16 7.28 3.46
CA LEU A 333 14.11 7.33 4.94
C LEU A 333 13.91 8.76 5.45
N TRP A 334 14.57 9.73 4.82
CA TRP A 334 14.39 11.13 5.19
C TRP A 334 12.95 11.59 4.92
N LEU A 335 12.38 11.24 3.76
CA LEU A 335 10.99 11.55 3.41
C LEU A 335 10.01 10.91 4.40
N GLN A 336 10.18 9.63 4.71
CA GLN A 336 9.33 8.90 5.66
C GLN A 336 9.41 9.44 7.09
N LYS A 337 10.58 9.93 7.51
CA LYS A 337 10.76 10.54 8.84
C LYS A 337 10.11 11.91 8.96
N ASN A 338 10.07 12.70 7.90
CA ASN A 338 9.66 14.09 7.94
C ASN A 338 8.26 14.35 7.37
N PHE A 339 7.73 13.41 6.61
CA PHE A 339 6.43 13.50 5.95
C PHE A 339 5.65 12.20 6.11
N LEU A 340 4.34 12.32 6.08
CA LEU A 340 3.44 11.18 6.08
C LEU A 340 3.29 10.65 4.63
N ILE A 341 4.24 9.81 4.21
CA ILE A 341 4.29 9.25 2.84
C ILE A 341 4.28 7.73 2.86
#